data_450def8c6f803063a5e5a74e4a0da1a5
#
_entry.id   450def8c6f803063a5e5a74e4a0da1a5
#
_cell.length_a   1.000
_cell.length_b   1.000
_cell.length_c   1.000
_cell.angle_alpha   90.00
_cell.angle_beta   90.00
_cell.angle_gamma   90.00
#
_symmetry.space_group_name_H-M   'P 1'
#
loop_
_entity.id
_entity.type
_entity.pdbx_description
1 polymer ?
#
loop_
_entity_poly.entity_id
_entity_poly.type
_entity_poly.pdbx_seq_one_letter_code
_entity_poly.pdbx_strand_id
1 'polypeptide(L)'
;VGVMAMANTRVVRRSAALMEQNQKPYGKNFTFGEHGLFASKRNARLASLGLLLGFIVLSTPLKYLVRPFLPKPGDGPSQETQDKGWFRATFVAVSEDNDRKICSMYGSGDPGYKSTAKLVCESALALARSNDLPGGEGYGGVLTSAVGLGEVLVNRLKDAEIEFKVLN
;
A
#
# COMPACT_ATOMS: atom_id res chain seq x y z
N VAL A 1 2.12 -13.72 -4.79
CA VAL A 1 1.04 -12.71 -4.67
C VAL A 1 1.15 -12.07 -3.29
N GLY A 2 1.07 -10.74 -3.21
CA GLY A 2 1.04 -10.03 -1.93
C GLY A 2 -0.28 -10.29 -1.18
N VAL A 3 -0.26 -10.26 0.14
CA VAL A 3 -1.45 -10.49 0.97
C VAL A 3 -2.54 -9.46 0.65
N MET A 4 -2.14 -8.22 0.40
CA MET A 4 -3.04 -7.10 0.08
C MET A 4 -3.31 -6.93 -1.42
N ALA A 5 -2.69 -7.74 -2.28
CA ALA A 5 -2.77 -7.59 -3.74
C ALA A 5 -4.20 -7.50 -4.27
N MET A 6 -5.14 -8.24 -3.68
CA MET A 6 -6.54 -8.24 -4.10
C MET A 6 -7.23 -6.89 -3.82
N ALA A 7 -6.93 -6.26 -2.71
CA ALA A 7 -7.45 -4.93 -2.36
C ALA A 7 -6.71 -3.84 -3.15
N ASN A 8 -5.38 -3.87 -3.14
CA ASN A 8 -4.54 -2.85 -3.78
C ASN A 8 -4.74 -2.80 -5.30
N THR A 9 -4.90 -3.96 -5.96
CA THR A 9 -5.20 -4.00 -7.39
C THR A 9 -6.49 -3.25 -7.74
N ARG A 10 -7.52 -3.34 -6.92
CA ARG A 10 -8.79 -2.62 -7.13
C ARG A 10 -8.60 -1.11 -7.00
N VAL A 11 -7.83 -0.67 -5.99
CA VAL A 11 -7.52 0.75 -5.78
C VAL A 11 -6.71 1.31 -6.94
N VAL A 12 -5.67 0.60 -7.39
CA VAL A 12 -4.83 1.04 -8.51
C VAL A 12 -5.61 1.06 -9.83
N ARG A 13 -6.45 0.07 -10.10
CA ARG A 13 -7.34 0.08 -11.28
C ARG A 13 -8.34 1.22 -11.22
N ARG A 14 -8.88 1.55 -10.05
CA ARG A 14 -9.75 2.72 -9.87
C ARG A 14 -8.98 4.01 -10.15
N SER A 15 -7.74 4.12 -9.68
CA SER A 15 -6.88 5.26 -10.00
C SER A 15 -6.66 5.39 -11.51
N ALA A 16 -6.34 4.29 -12.20
CA ALA A 16 -6.13 4.29 -13.64
C ALA A 16 -7.37 4.78 -14.40
N ALA A 17 -8.56 4.28 -14.05
CA ALA A 17 -9.82 4.68 -14.67
C ALA A 17 -10.14 6.18 -14.43
N LEU A 18 -9.89 6.69 -13.22
CA LEU A 18 -10.08 8.11 -12.90
C LEU A 18 -9.07 8.99 -13.65
N MET A 19 -7.81 8.54 -13.78
CA MET A 19 -6.78 9.28 -14.53
C MET A 19 -7.11 9.31 -16.03
N GLU A 20 -7.67 8.24 -16.57
CA GLU A 20 -8.16 8.22 -17.96
C GLU A 20 -9.30 9.23 -18.16
N GLN A 21 -10.29 9.30 -17.26
CA GLN A 21 -11.36 10.30 -17.27
C GLN A 21 -10.81 11.73 -17.20
N ASN A 22 -9.72 11.94 -16.46
CA ASN A 22 -9.05 13.24 -16.35
C ASN A 22 -8.04 13.52 -17.49
N GLN A 23 -8.08 12.75 -18.58
CA GLN A 23 -7.19 12.89 -19.75
C GLN A 23 -5.69 12.76 -19.42
N LYS A 24 -5.34 12.04 -18.37
CA LYS A 24 -3.97 11.73 -17.92
C LYS A 24 -3.77 10.22 -17.73
N PRO A 25 -4.02 9.38 -18.75
CA PRO A 25 -3.99 7.94 -18.62
C PRO A 25 -2.58 7.43 -18.28
N TYR A 26 -2.49 6.33 -17.54
CA TYR A 26 -1.22 5.63 -17.27
C TYR A 26 -0.67 4.88 -18.50
N GLY A 27 -1.45 4.74 -19.57
CA GLY A 27 -1.14 4.02 -20.81
C GLY A 27 -2.30 3.11 -21.22
N LYS A 28 -2.34 2.75 -22.53
CA LYS A 28 -3.46 1.95 -23.09
C LYS A 28 -3.53 0.55 -22.50
N ASN A 29 -2.36 -0.06 -22.22
CA ASN A 29 -2.24 -1.44 -21.75
C ASN A 29 -1.77 -1.50 -20.29
N PHE A 30 -2.16 -0.50 -19.46
CA PHE A 30 -1.73 -0.45 -18.08
C PHE A 30 -2.16 -1.70 -17.30
N THR A 31 -1.18 -2.36 -16.71
CA THR A 31 -1.38 -3.51 -15.83
C THR A 31 -0.69 -3.28 -14.49
N PHE A 32 -1.23 -3.87 -13.44
CA PHE A 32 -0.65 -3.78 -12.10
C PHE A 32 -0.59 -5.16 -11.46
N GLY A 33 0.52 -5.47 -10.83
CA GLY A 33 0.72 -6.68 -10.04
C GLY A 33 1.47 -6.37 -8.75
N GLU A 34 1.11 -7.04 -7.67
CA GLU A 34 1.76 -6.94 -6.37
C GLU A 34 2.30 -8.29 -5.93
N HIS A 35 3.54 -8.30 -5.48
CA HIS A 35 4.26 -9.48 -5.07
C HIS A 35 5.01 -9.26 -3.76
N GLY A 36 5.02 -10.27 -2.90
CA GLY A 36 5.92 -10.30 -1.75
C GLY A 36 7.33 -10.71 -2.20
N LEU A 37 8.34 -10.01 -1.69
CA LEU A 37 9.74 -10.37 -1.90
C LEU A 37 10.21 -11.33 -0.80
N PHE A 38 10.84 -12.42 -1.19
CA PHE A 38 11.39 -13.42 -0.29
C PHE A 38 12.85 -13.71 -0.66
N ALA A 39 13.66 -14.01 0.35
CA ALA A 39 15.07 -14.33 0.16
C ALA A 39 15.31 -15.59 -0.70
N SER A 40 14.34 -16.49 -0.79
CA SER A 40 14.44 -17.71 -1.61
C SER A 40 13.07 -18.19 -2.09
N LYS A 41 13.08 -18.97 -3.18
CA LYS A 41 11.87 -19.65 -3.70
C LYS A 41 11.25 -20.60 -2.66
N ARG A 42 12.07 -21.23 -1.81
CA ARG A 42 11.60 -22.10 -0.73
C ARG A 42 10.79 -21.29 0.28
N ASN A 43 11.30 -20.15 0.74
CA ASN A 43 10.62 -19.28 1.68
C ASN A 43 9.31 -18.76 1.10
N ALA A 44 9.29 -18.38 -0.18
CA ALA A 44 8.08 -17.94 -0.85
C ALA A 44 7.00 -19.05 -0.89
N ARG A 45 7.40 -20.30 -1.19
CA ARG A 45 6.47 -21.45 -1.20
C ARG A 45 5.93 -21.76 0.20
N LEU A 46 6.80 -21.76 1.21
CA LEU A 46 6.39 -21.99 2.60
C LEU A 46 5.43 -20.90 3.09
N ALA A 47 5.71 -19.63 2.81
CA ALA A 47 4.82 -18.53 3.14
C ALA A 47 3.46 -18.64 2.43
N SER A 48 3.46 -19.00 1.13
CA SER A 48 2.21 -19.20 0.38
C SER A 48 1.40 -20.36 0.91
N LEU A 49 2.05 -21.47 1.27
CA LEU A 49 1.39 -22.63 1.89
C LEU A 49 0.83 -22.26 3.27
N GLY A 50 1.60 -21.53 4.09
CA GLY A 50 1.16 -21.06 5.40
C GLY A 50 -0.08 -20.15 5.31
N LEU A 51 -0.10 -19.23 4.34
CA LEU A 51 -1.27 -18.37 4.08
C LEU A 51 -2.50 -19.19 3.65
N LEU A 52 -2.31 -20.17 2.77
CA LEU A 52 -3.40 -21.04 2.33
C LEU A 52 -3.96 -21.87 3.49
N LEU A 53 -3.10 -22.49 4.28
CA LEU A 53 -3.51 -23.27 5.45
C LEU A 53 -4.19 -22.38 6.49
N GLY A 54 -3.64 -21.18 6.77
CA GLY A 54 -4.26 -20.20 7.64
C GLY A 54 -5.66 -19.80 7.17
N PHE A 55 -5.82 -19.54 5.88
CA PHE A 55 -7.13 -19.24 5.29
C PHE A 55 -8.12 -20.42 5.48
N ILE A 56 -7.69 -21.66 5.22
CA ILE A 56 -8.53 -22.86 5.42
C ILE A 56 -8.95 -22.96 6.90
N VAL A 57 -7.99 -22.84 7.83
CA VAL A 57 -8.29 -22.94 9.27
C VAL A 57 -9.29 -21.86 9.69
N LEU A 58 -9.08 -20.60 9.29
CA LEU A 58 -9.95 -19.48 9.67
C LEU A 58 -11.33 -19.53 9.00
N SER A 59 -11.43 -20.16 7.83
CA SER A 59 -12.68 -20.28 7.09
C SER A 59 -13.53 -21.50 7.50
N THR A 60 -12.97 -22.40 8.32
CA THR A 60 -13.63 -23.63 8.77
C THR A 60 -13.91 -23.60 10.27
N PRO A 61 -14.68 -24.56 10.83
CA PRO A 61 -14.87 -24.69 12.27
C PRO A 61 -13.58 -24.86 13.07
N LEU A 62 -12.46 -25.24 12.45
CA LEU A 62 -11.13 -25.31 13.07
C LEU A 62 -10.71 -23.98 13.70
N LYS A 63 -11.25 -22.84 13.24
CA LYS A 63 -11.00 -21.53 13.86
C LYS A 63 -11.33 -21.51 15.37
N TYR A 64 -12.30 -22.28 15.83
CA TYR A 64 -12.65 -22.32 17.25
C TYR A 64 -11.55 -22.99 18.10
N LEU A 65 -10.76 -23.90 17.53
CA LEU A 65 -9.62 -24.52 18.20
C LEU A 65 -8.42 -23.58 18.30
N VAL A 66 -8.20 -22.75 17.29
CA VAL A 66 -7.07 -21.81 17.26
C VAL A 66 -7.38 -20.46 17.90
N ARG A 67 -8.65 -20.11 18.07
CA ARG A 67 -9.12 -18.83 18.65
C ARG A 67 -8.46 -18.48 19.99
N PRO A 68 -8.28 -19.41 20.95
CA PRO A 68 -7.62 -19.08 22.22
C PRO A 68 -6.15 -18.64 22.07
N PHE A 69 -5.51 -18.98 20.96
CA PHE A 69 -4.09 -18.66 20.67
C PHE A 69 -3.95 -17.41 19.79
N LEU A 70 -5.05 -16.87 19.30
CA LEU A 70 -5.05 -15.65 18.49
C LEU A 70 -5.10 -14.41 19.40
N PRO A 71 -4.48 -13.28 18.97
CA PRO A 71 -4.64 -12.01 19.66
C PRO A 71 -6.12 -11.65 19.81
N LYS A 72 -6.47 -11.09 20.94
CA LYS A 72 -7.86 -10.64 21.18
C LYS A 72 -8.16 -9.39 20.35
N PRO A 73 -9.43 -9.13 20.00
CA PRO A 73 -9.82 -7.87 19.41
C PRO A 73 -9.36 -6.70 20.29
N GLY A 74 -8.64 -5.76 19.70
CA GLY A 74 -8.03 -4.64 20.40
C GLY A 74 -6.57 -4.86 20.82
N ASP A 75 -6.06 -6.09 20.81
CA ASP A 75 -4.65 -6.36 21.03
C ASP A 75 -3.88 -6.00 19.74
N GLY A 76 -2.92 -5.09 19.89
CA GLY A 76 -1.98 -4.73 18.85
C GLY A 76 -0.56 -5.20 19.19
N PRO A 77 0.42 -4.97 18.30
CA PRO A 77 1.81 -5.18 18.62
C PRO A 77 2.25 -4.26 19.77
N SER A 78 3.24 -4.70 20.56
CA SER A 78 3.79 -3.88 21.65
C SER A 78 4.34 -2.55 21.10
N GLN A 79 4.41 -1.52 21.93
CA GLN A 79 4.95 -0.21 21.54
C GLN A 79 6.37 -0.36 20.99
N GLU A 80 7.19 -1.20 21.61
CA GLU A 80 8.55 -1.49 21.14
C GLU A 80 8.56 -2.10 19.74
N THR A 81 7.64 -3.01 19.43
CA THR A 81 7.51 -3.60 18.10
C THR A 81 7.06 -2.54 17.07
N GLN A 82 6.14 -1.66 17.46
CA GLN A 82 5.68 -0.58 16.62
C GLN A 82 6.81 0.42 16.31
N ASP A 83 7.65 0.73 17.29
CA ASP A 83 8.73 1.72 17.16
C ASP A 83 9.92 1.16 16.37
N LYS A 84 10.28 -0.11 16.56
CA LYS A 84 11.37 -0.79 15.84
C LYS A 84 10.97 -1.31 14.47
N GLY A 85 9.71 -1.33 14.15
CA GLY A 85 9.20 -1.75 12.86
C GLY A 85 9.68 -0.84 11.71
N TRP A 86 9.61 -1.33 10.52
CA TRP A 86 9.87 -0.57 9.29
C TRP A 86 9.21 -1.26 8.10
N PHE A 87 9.03 -0.54 7.04
CA PHE A 87 8.59 -1.12 5.77
C PHE A 87 9.39 -0.56 4.59
N ARG A 88 9.46 -1.34 3.53
CA ARG A 88 9.97 -0.90 2.25
C ARG A 88 9.09 -1.45 1.13
N ALA A 89 8.60 -0.56 0.29
CA ALA A 89 7.92 -0.91 -0.94
C ALA A 89 8.82 -0.54 -2.13
N THR A 90 8.96 -1.44 -3.08
CA THR A 90 9.69 -1.19 -4.34
C THR A 90 8.69 -1.24 -5.47
N PHE A 91 8.65 -0.17 -6.25
CA PHE A 91 7.79 -0.02 -7.42
C PHE A 91 8.65 -0.14 -8.67
N VAL A 92 8.25 -1.01 -9.57
CA VAL A 92 8.90 -1.18 -10.88
C VAL A 92 7.86 -0.82 -11.93
N ALA A 93 8.11 0.26 -12.66
CA ALA A 93 7.34 0.63 -13.84
C ALA A 93 8.09 0.18 -15.09
N VAL A 94 7.37 -0.42 -16.02
CA VAL A 94 7.91 -0.83 -17.32
C VAL A 94 7.04 -0.19 -18.40
N SER A 95 7.64 0.60 -19.29
CA SER A 95 6.94 1.19 -20.43
C SER A 95 6.71 0.16 -21.56
N GLU A 96 5.92 0.54 -22.55
CA GLU A 96 5.73 -0.28 -23.75
C GLU A 96 7.05 -0.49 -24.53
N ASP A 97 8.00 0.44 -24.43
CA ASP A 97 9.34 0.37 -25.02
C ASP A 97 10.36 -0.40 -24.16
N ASN A 98 9.90 -1.11 -23.12
CA ASN A 98 10.73 -1.80 -22.13
C ASN A 98 11.65 -0.92 -21.29
N ASP A 99 11.46 0.38 -21.27
CA ASP A 99 12.14 1.25 -20.31
C ASP A 99 11.67 0.94 -18.91
N ARG A 100 12.63 0.83 -17.98
CA ARG A 100 12.34 0.52 -16.58
C ARG A 100 12.68 1.70 -15.70
N LYS A 101 11.76 2.03 -14.80
CA LYS A 101 11.99 2.95 -13.70
C LYS A 101 11.66 2.24 -12.39
N ILE A 102 12.56 2.36 -11.44
CA ILE A 102 12.41 1.75 -10.12
C ILE A 102 12.34 2.86 -9.10
N CYS A 103 11.35 2.80 -8.24
CA CYS A 103 11.20 3.70 -7.11
C CYS A 103 11.06 2.87 -5.83
N SER A 104 11.62 3.36 -4.74
CA SER A 104 11.41 2.78 -3.42
C SER A 104 10.78 3.79 -2.48
N MET A 105 9.90 3.30 -1.63
CA MET A 105 9.32 4.01 -0.50
C MET A 105 9.74 3.28 0.77
N TYR A 106 10.27 4.03 1.75
CA TYR A 106 10.68 3.48 3.04
C TYR A 106 10.08 4.32 4.15
N GLY A 107 9.65 3.67 5.22
CA GLY A 107 9.18 4.33 6.43
C GLY A 107 9.60 3.55 7.68
N SER A 108 9.96 4.30 8.73
CA SER A 108 10.17 3.79 10.08
C SER A 108 8.82 3.60 10.79
N GLY A 109 8.77 2.65 11.72
CA GLY A 109 7.56 2.21 12.39
C GLY A 109 6.90 1.03 11.69
N ASP A 110 6.17 0.24 12.45
CA ASP A 110 5.50 -0.92 11.88
C ASP A 110 4.44 -0.51 10.84
N PRO A 111 4.31 -1.25 9.74
CA PRO A 111 3.39 -0.89 8.66
C PRO A 111 1.92 -1.06 9.02
N GLY A 112 1.59 -1.89 10.02
CA GLY A 112 0.22 -2.20 10.39
C GLY A 112 -0.45 -1.09 11.20
N TYR A 113 0.29 -0.39 12.04
CA TYR A 113 -0.24 0.63 12.95
C TYR A 113 0.47 1.97 12.80
N LYS A 114 1.73 2.08 13.23
CA LYS A 114 2.43 3.36 13.33
C LYS A 114 2.59 4.08 11.98
N SER A 115 3.09 3.36 10.98
CA SER A 115 3.22 3.93 9.64
C SER A 115 1.88 4.18 8.97
N THR A 116 0.91 3.27 9.14
CA THR A 116 -0.44 3.46 8.59
C THR A 116 -1.12 4.68 9.23
N ALA A 117 -1.02 4.88 10.54
CA ALA A 117 -1.54 6.08 11.20
C ALA A 117 -0.93 7.35 10.62
N LYS A 118 0.40 7.39 10.42
CA LYS A 118 1.11 8.50 9.77
C LYS A 118 0.55 8.78 8.36
N LEU A 119 0.43 7.74 7.52
CA LEU A 119 -0.09 7.86 6.16
C LEU A 119 -1.53 8.42 6.13
N VAL A 120 -2.40 7.95 7.03
CA VAL A 120 -3.79 8.40 7.12
C VAL A 120 -3.87 9.84 7.62
N CYS A 121 -3.13 10.19 8.68
CA CYS A 121 -3.11 11.55 9.23
C CYS A 121 -2.60 12.57 8.20
N GLU A 122 -1.51 12.27 7.48
CA GLU A 122 -0.99 13.16 6.44
C GLU A 122 -1.96 13.30 5.27
N SER A 123 -2.68 12.23 4.92
CA SER A 123 -3.73 12.29 3.91
C SER A 123 -4.89 13.19 4.34
N ALA A 124 -5.34 13.07 5.60
CA ALA A 124 -6.40 13.93 6.15
C ALA A 124 -5.97 15.40 6.21
N LEU A 125 -4.74 15.66 6.64
CA LEU A 125 -4.18 17.01 6.67
C LEU A 125 -4.00 17.60 5.26
N ALA A 126 -3.65 16.80 4.28
CA ALA A 126 -3.62 17.22 2.88
C ALA A 126 -5.00 17.71 2.42
N LEU A 127 -6.04 16.92 2.68
CA LEU A 127 -7.43 17.32 2.35
C LEU A 127 -7.89 18.58 3.07
N ALA A 128 -7.51 18.74 4.35
CA ALA A 128 -7.99 19.83 5.18
C ALA A 128 -7.25 21.16 4.98
N ARG A 129 -5.99 21.13 4.51
CA ARG A 129 -5.10 22.29 4.55
C ARG A 129 -4.47 22.65 3.20
N SER A 130 -4.65 21.86 2.16
CA SER A 130 -4.03 22.13 0.87
C SER A 130 -5.03 22.73 -0.11
N ASN A 131 -4.67 23.85 -0.71
CA ASN A 131 -5.45 24.50 -1.76
C ASN A 131 -5.08 23.99 -3.17
N ASP A 132 -3.91 23.33 -3.30
CA ASP A 132 -3.34 22.89 -4.57
C ASP A 132 -3.57 21.39 -4.84
N LEU A 133 -4.71 20.87 -4.42
CA LEU A 133 -5.07 19.47 -4.67
C LEU A 133 -5.28 19.23 -6.17
N PRO A 134 -4.95 18.02 -6.68
CA PRO A 134 -5.22 17.63 -8.05
C PRO A 134 -6.70 17.83 -8.42
N GLY A 135 -6.96 18.43 -9.58
CA GLY A 135 -8.33 18.70 -10.07
C GLY A 135 -8.89 20.07 -9.69
N GLY A 136 -8.24 20.81 -8.77
CA GLY A 136 -8.61 22.17 -8.42
C GLY A 136 -9.86 22.29 -7.55
N GLU A 137 -10.35 23.52 -7.42
CA GLU A 137 -11.52 23.85 -6.60
C GLU A 137 -12.79 23.19 -7.15
N GLY A 138 -13.58 22.60 -6.27
CA GLY A 138 -14.80 21.88 -6.61
C GLY A 138 -14.64 20.45 -7.14
N TYR A 139 -13.40 19.97 -7.33
CA TYR A 139 -13.15 18.59 -7.71
C TYR A 139 -13.22 17.69 -6.48
N GLY A 140 -14.15 16.76 -6.46
CA GLY A 140 -14.37 15.86 -5.34
C GLY A 140 -15.12 14.60 -5.73
N GLY A 141 -15.41 13.77 -4.72
CA GLY A 141 -16.13 12.52 -4.88
C GLY A 141 -15.41 11.34 -4.26
N VAL A 142 -15.71 10.12 -4.72
CA VAL A 142 -15.04 8.89 -4.29
C VAL A 142 -13.78 8.71 -5.11
N LEU A 143 -12.69 9.28 -4.62
CA LEU A 143 -11.38 9.30 -5.25
C LEU A 143 -10.42 8.35 -4.54
N THR A 144 -9.34 7.98 -5.22
CA THR A 144 -8.19 7.33 -4.61
C THR A 144 -7.17 8.38 -4.17
N SER A 145 -6.31 8.06 -3.21
CA SER A 145 -5.27 8.98 -2.73
C SER A 145 -4.33 9.47 -3.84
N ALA A 146 -4.03 8.63 -4.82
CA ALA A 146 -3.21 9.02 -5.97
C ALA A 146 -3.88 10.11 -6.82
N VAL A 147 -5.19 10.02 -7.02
CA VAL A 147 -5.94 10.96 -7.87
C VAL A 147 -6.34 12.22 -7.10
N GLY A 148 -6.77 12.05 -5.84
CA GLY A 148 -7.29 13.17 -5.05
C GLY A 148 -6.21 13.98 -4.34
N LEU A 149 -5.04 13.39 -4.03
CA LEU A 149 -3.98 14.04 -3.27
C LEU A 149 -2.68 14.19 -4.05
N GLY A 150 -2.36 13.26 -4.96
CA GLY A 150 -1.22 13.35 -5.87
C GLY A 150 0.11 13.70 -5.18
N GLU A 151 0.83 14.66 -5.77
CA GLU A 151 2.14 15.12 -5.27
C GLU A 151 2.04 15.86 -3.94
N VAL A 152 0.91 16.48 -3.62
CA VAL A 152 0.70 17.13 -2.33
C VAL A 152 0.90 16.14 -1.19
N LEU A 153 0.31 14.94 -1.32
CA LEU A 153 0.51 13.88 -0.32
C LEU A 153 1.97 13.39 -0.30
N VAL A 154 2.58 13.19 -1.47
CA VAL A 154 3.99 12.73 -1.53
C VAL A 154 4.92 13.70 -0.80
N ASN A 155 4.75 15.01 -1.00
CA ASN A 155 5.57 16.02 -0.34
C ASN A 155 5.34 16.04 1.17
N ARG A 156 4.08 15.98 1.62
CA ARG A 156 3.76 15.88 3.05
C ARG A 156 4.35 14.62 3.70
N LEU A 157 4.31 13.49 3.00
CA LEU A 157 4.90 12.25 3.49
C LEU A 157 6.43 12.32 3.60
N LYS A 158 7.11 13.05 2.69
CA LYS A 158 8.54 13.34 2.80
C LYS A 158 8.84 14.17 4.06
N ASP A 159 8.05 15.20 4.31
CA ASP A 159 8.18 16.04 5.52
C ASP A 159 7.91 15.24 6.81
N ALA A 160 7.06 14.20 6.71
CA ALA A 160 6.79 13.24 7.78
C ALA A 160 7.77 12.05 7.81
N GLU A 161 8.97 12.20 7.23
CA GLU A 161 10.06 11.21 7.27
C GLU A 161 9.77 9.89 6.52
N ILE A 162 8.90 9.91 5.52
CA ILE A 162 8.79 8.82 4.56
C ILE A 162 9.74 9.08 3.40
N GLU A 163 10.70 8.21 3.21
CA GLU A 163 11.68 8.36 2.14
C GLU A 163 11.15 7.82 0.81
N PHE A 164 11.33 8.62 -0.24
CA PHE A 164 11.10 8.20 -1.62
C PHE A 164 12.40 8.32 -2.40
N LYS A 165 12.84 7.23 -3.03
CA LYS A 165 14.07 7.20 -3.84
C LYS A 165 13.77 6.63 -5.21
N VAL A 166 14.19 7.34 -6.26
CA VAL A 166 14.24 6.79 -7.61
C VAL A 166 15.57 6.06 -7.75
N LEU A 167 15.50 4.80 -8.10
CA LEU A 167 16.64 3.92 -8.33
C LEU A 167 16.78 3.77 -9.83
N ASN A 168 17.92 4.16 -10.39
CA ASN A 168 18.21 4.03 -11.82
C ASN A 168 18.68 2.61 -12.15
#